data_7a7c77743e344616c07674009e1323f6
#
_entry.id   7a7c77743e344616c07674009e1323f6
#
_cell.length_a   1.000
_cell.length_b   1.000
_cell.length_c   1.000
_cell.angle_alpha   90.00
_cell.angle_beta   90.00
_cell.angle_gamma   90.00
#
_symmetry.space_group_name_H-M   'P 1'
#
loop_
_entity.id
_entity.type
_entity.pdbx_description
1 polymer ?
#
loop_
_entity_poly.entity_id
_entity_poly.type
_entity_poly.pdbx_seq_one_letter_code
_entity_poly.pdbx_strand_id
1 'polypeptide(L)' 'MPQSLSHLLVHLIWSTKDRHAWLETSIREKFHAFLAGAVRQCDCEAYRIGGVADHVHLAVRLSRTVSVAD' A
#
# COMPACT_ATOMS: atom_id res chain seq x y z
N MET A 1 -0.40 14.49 25.84
CA MET A 1 -0.30 14.47 25.23
C MET A 1 -0.17 14.53 24.39
N PRO A 2 0.05 15.08 24.64
CA PRO A 2 -0.34 15.15 23.50
C PRO A 2 -0.01 14.11 22.69
N GLN A 3 -0.42 13.63 22.61
CA GLN A 3 -0.22 12.79 21.78
C GLN A 3 0.27 13.26 20.56
N SER A 4 1.04 12.52 19.95
CA SER A 4 1.60 12.89 18.72
C SER A 4 0.54 13.00 17.67
N LEU A 5 0.61 14.05 16.95
CA LEU A 5 -0.28 14.24 15.83
C LEU A 5 0.39 13.93 14.52
N SER A 6 1.63 13.47 14.56
CA SER A 6 2.31 13.21 13.30
C SER A 6 1.68 12.03 12.61
N HIS A 7 1.61 12.11 11.33
CA HIS A 7 1.13 11.04 10.48
C HIS A 7 2.31 10.56 9.67
N LEU A 8 2.64 9.29 9.82
CA LEU A 8 3.74 8.72 9.06
C LEU A 8 3.20 8.15 7.76
N LEU A 9 3.59 8.76 6.67
CA LEU A 9 3.23 8.27 5.34
C LEU A 9 4.39 7.45 4.80
N VAL A 10 4.09 6.26 4.34
CA VAL A 10 5.08 5.38 3.77
C VAL A 10 4.71 5.13 2.32
N HIS A 11 5.68 5.30 1.43
CA HIS A 11 5.47 5.05 0.01
C HIS A 11 6.24 3.79 -0.35
N LEU A 12 5.50 2.76 -0.70
CA LEU A 12 6.08 1.48 -1.06
C LEU A 12 5.99 1.30 -2.57
N ILE A 13 7.08 0.85 -3.16
CA ILE A 13 7.13 0.59 -4.59
C ILE A 13 7.80 -0.77 -4.76
N TRP A 14 7.16 -1.66 -5.52
CA TRP A 14 7.81 -2.92 -5.82
C TRP A 14 7.41 -3.39 -7.19
N SER A 15 8.26 -4.25 -7.76
CA SER A 15 8.06 -4.75 -9.11
C SER A 15 7.71 -6.22 -9.07
N THR A 16 7.10 -6.68 -10.14
CA THR A 16 6.94 -8.10 -10.34
C THR A 16 8.32 -8.72 -10.59
N LYS A 17 8.40 -10.03 -10.36
CA LYS A 17 9.66 -10.73 -10.57
C LYS A 17 10.09 -10.58 -12.03
N ASP A 18 11.33 -10.15 -12.23
CA ASP A 18 11.93 -9.94 -13.54
C ASP A 18 11.14 -8.95 -14.39
N ARG A 19 10.32 -8.11 -13.75
CA ARG A 19 9.55 -7.08 -14.44
C ARG A 19 8.58 -7.67 -15.46
N HIS A 20 8.10 -8.89 -15.21
CA HIS A 20 7.08 -9.46 -16.09
C HIS A 20 5.78 -8.72 -15.93
N ALA A 21 5.08 -8.48 -17.04
CA ALA A 21 3.84 -7.71 -17.04
C ALA A 21 2.66 -8.58 -16.68
N TRP A 22 2.64 -9.08 -15.45
CA TRP A 22 1.60 -10.02 -15.00
C TRP A 22 0.33 -9.32 -14.52
N LEU A 23 0.41 -8.01 -14.21
CA LEU A 23 -0.74 -7.30 -13.65
C LEU A 23 -1.55 -6.65 -14.76
N GLU A 24 -2.31 -7.47 -15.49
CA GLU A 24 -3.22 -6.96 -16.49
C GLU A 24 -4.30 -6.12 -15.82
N THR A 25 -4.99 -5.29 -16.60
CA THR A 25 -5.90 -4.30 -16.05
C THR A 25 -6.93 -4.91 -15.09
N SER A 26 -7.59 -5.99 -15.49
CA SER A 26 -8.62 -6.59 -14.63
C SER A 26 -8.03 -7.19 -13.37
N ILE A 27 -6.89 -7.84 -13.48
CA ILE A 27 -6.20 -8.41 -12.31
C ILE A 27 -5.69 -7.29 -11.43
N ARG A 28 -5.18 -6.21 -12.02
CA ARG A 28 -4.63 -5.08 -11.29
C ARG A 28 -5.68 -4.44 -10.41
N GLU A 29 -6.88 -4.25 -10.92
CA GLU A 29 -7.96 -3.65 -10.13
C GLU A 29 -8.31 -4.51 -8.93
N LYS A 30 -8.39 -5.82 -9.13
CA LYS A 30 -8.68 -6.72 -8.03
C LYS A 30 -7.55 -6.73 -6.99
N PHE A 31 -6.32 -6.68 -7.47
CA PHE A 31 -5.17 -6.67 -6.59
C PHE A 31 -5.13 -5.39 -5.76
N HIS A 32 -5.42 -4.25 -6.40
CA HIS A 32 -5.45 -2.99 -5.67
C HIS A 32 -6.56 -2.99 -4.62
N ALA A 33 -7.71 -3.55 -4.93
CA ALA A 33 -8.80 -3.64 -3.96
C ALA A 33 -8.41 -4.53 -2.79
N PHE A 34 -7.70 -5.62 -3.07
CA PHE A 34 -7.22 -6.51 -2.02
C PHE A 34 -6.22 -5.78 -1.12
N LEU A 35 -5.32 -5.01 -1.71
CA LEU A 35 -4.33 -4.26 -0.93
C LEU A 35 -5.01 -3.23 -0.04
N ALA A 36 -6.02 -2.54 -0.55
CA ALA A 36 -6.73 -1.55 0.24
C ALA A 36 -7.40 -2.20 1.45
N GLY A 37 -7.98 -3.39 1.26
CA GLY A 37 -8.58 -4.12 2.34
C GLY A 37 -7.56 -4.58 3.38
N ALA A 38 -6.41 -5.07 2.91
CA ALA A 38 -5.37 -5.52 3.80
C ALA A 38 -4.82 -4.37 4.64
N VAL A 39 -4.64 -3.21 4.02
CA VAL A 39 -4.16 -2.03 4.72
C VAL A 39 -5.13 -1.63 5.82
N ARG A 40 -6.43 -1.67 5.52
CA ARG A 40 -7.44 -1.33 6.52
C ARG A 40 -7.43 -2.31 7.68
N GLN A 41 -7.19 -3.58 7.41
CA GLN A 41 -7.12 -4.57 8.48
C GLN A 41 -5.94 -4.35 9.40
N CYS A 42 -4.92 -3.66 8.91
CA CYS A 42 -3.78 -3.27 9.74
C CYS A 42 -4.02 -1.96 10.45
N ASP A 43 -5.25 -1.45 10.41
CA ASP A 43 -5.60 -0.19 11.05
C ASP A 43 -4.85 0.97 10.43
N CYS A 44 -4.54 0.86 9.16
CA CYS A 44 -3.86 1.90 8.41
C CYS A 44 -4.79 2.41 7.33
N GLU A 45 -4.38 3.45 6.64
CA GLU A 45 -5.19 4.04 5.60
C GLU A 45 -4.41 4.07 4.31
N ALA A 46 -4.98 3.52 3.25
CA ALA A 46 -4.36 3.56 1.93
C ALA A 46 -4.71 4.91 1.31
N TYR A 47 -3.70 5.76 1.17
CA TYR A 47 -3.88 7.07 0.58
C TYR A 47 -3.97 6.98 -0.93
N ARG A 48 -3.14 6.14 -1.51
CA ARG A 48 -3.10 5.99 -2.95
C ARG A 48 -2.54 4.64 -3.30
N ILE A 49 -3.19 3.98 -4.23
CA ILE A 49 -2.71 2.73 -4.78
C ILE A 49 -2.71 2.89 -6.29
N GLY A 50 -1.61 2.56 -6.91
CA GLY A 50 -1.51 2.66 -8.34
C GLY A 50 -0.44 1.72 -8.87
N GLY A 51 -0.17 1.84 -10.16
CA GLY A 51 0.85 1.02 -10.76
C GLY A 51 0.49 0.67 -12.17
N VAL A 52 1.36 -0.11 -12.77
CA VAL A 52 1.17 -0.59 -14.13
C VAL A 52 1.37 -2.10 -14.11
N ALA A 53 1.55 -2.70 -15.29
CA ALA A 53 1.54 -4.16 -15.39
C ALA A 53 2.69 -4.82 -14.65
N ASP A 54 3.80 -4.12 -14.43
CA ASP A 54 4.98 -4.74 -13.84
C ASP A 54 5.41 -4.13 -12.52
N HIS A 55 4.66 -3.16 -11.98
CA HIS A 55 5.01 -2.65 -10.65
C HIS A 55 3.83 -1.98 -9.99
N VAL A 56 3.92 -1.83 -8.67
CA VAL A 56 2.85 -1.31 -7.85
C VAL A 56 3.40 -0.20 -6.95
N HIS A 57 2.60 0.85 -6.78
CA HIS A 57 2.88 1.93 -5.85
C HIS A 57 1.82 1.91 -4.77
N LEU A 58 2.22 2.08 -3.53
CA LEU A 58 1.28 2.11 -2.42
C LEU A 58 1.71 3.19 -1.44
N ALA A 59 0.87 4.19 -1.24
CA ALA A 59 1.11 5.22 -0.25
C ALA A 59 0.17 4.98 0.91
N VAL A 60 0.71 4.74 2.09
CA VAL A 60 -0.05 4.34 3.26
C VAL A 60 0.24 5.28 4.42
N ARG A 61 -0.81 5.69 5.10
CA ARG A 61 -0.66 6.39 6.37
C ARG A 61 -0.76 5.35 7.47
N LEU A 62 0.29 5.26 8.26
CA LEU A 62 0.36 4.24 9.29
C LEU A 62 -0.46 4.64 10.51
N SER A 63 -1.05 3.64 11.14
CA SER A 63 -1.68 3.83 12.42
C SER A 63 -0.62 4.14 13.47
N ARG A 64 -1.00 4.91 14.49
CA ARG A 64 -0.07 5.19 15.57
C ARG A 64 0.27 3.96 16.37
N THR A 65 -0.51 2.90 16.22
CA THR A 65 -0.26 1.65 16.95
C THR A 65 0.57 0.67 16.15
N VAL A 66 0.96 1.03 14.90
CA VAL A 66 1.70 0.11 14.04
C VAL A 66 3.13 0.62 13.91
N SER A 67 4.08 -0.28 14.12
CA SER A 67 5.48 0.02 13.95
C SER A 67 5.89 -0.24 12.51
N VAL A 68 6.85 0.53 12.01
CA VAL A 68 7.35 0.33 10.66
C VAL A 68 8.01 -1.04 10.52
N ALA A 69 8.54 -1.56 11.63
CA ALA A 69 9.24 -2.83 11.59
C ALA A 69 8.32 -4.03 11.66
N ASP A 70 7.06 -3.83 11.92
CA ASP A 70 6.12 -4.94 12.07
C ASP A 70 5.70 -5.53 10.73
#